data_8b27d530b3437cce1be17560d6babccc
#
_entry.id   8b27d530b3437cce1be17560d6babccc
#
_cell.length_a   1.000
_cell.length_b   1.000
_cell.length_c   1.000
_cell.angle_alpha   90.00
_cell.angle_beta   90.00
_cell.angle_gamma   90.00
#
_symmetry.space_group_name_H-M   'P 1'
#
loop_
_entity.id
_entity.type
_entity.pdbx_description
1 polymer ?
#
loop_
_entity_poly.entity_id
_entity_poly.type
_entity_poly.pdbx_seq_one_letter_code
_entity_poly.pdbx_strand_id
1 'polypeptide(L)'
;MAMCMTTFAMAQIAGFATAHQEAQAELEELLLKLPESETFKNHLRELTKEPHPAGTPANKRVADYMERVMANAGMTVERPPYDIYLPTGPGEVEIGIVTPIRMPLNNKEYILEEDPFSAHPETSHGWNSYSGSGAATAEIVYANYGTKEDFEKLAEMGVSVEGKIVIARYGGNFRGYKAKYAEAAGAV
;
A
#
# COMPACT_ATOMS: atom_id res chain seq x y z
N MET A 1 11.52 -46.16 44.00
CA MET A 1 12.02 -45.44 42.82
C MET A 1 10.81 -45.20 41.90
N ALA A 2 10.16 -44.04 42.01
CA ALA A 2 8.99 -43.72 41.22
C ALA A 2 9.42 -43.12 39.89
N MET A 3 9.12 -43.80 38.79
CA MET A 3 9.42 -43.36 37.44
C MET A 3 8.36 -42.32 37.03
N CYS A 4 8.74 -41.04 37.00
CA CYS A 4 7.88 -39.95 36.55
C CYS A 4 7.75 -40.06 35.01
N MET A 5 6.64 -40.59 34.51
CA MET A 5 6.30 -40.51 33.08
C MET A 5 5.85 -39.08 32.78
N THR A 6 6.72 -38.27 32.16
CA THR A 6 6.33 -37.01 31.55
C THR A 6 5.56 -37.33 30.25
N THR A 7 4.23 -37.26 30.32
CA THR A 7 3.38 -37.23 29.13
C THR A 7 3.58 -35.86 28.46
N PHE A 8 4.25 -35.83 27.33
CA PHE A 8 4.21 -34.69 26.44
C PHE A 8 2.79 -34.51 25.91
N ALA A 9 2.09 -33.51 26.37
CA ALA A 9 0.83 -33.12 25.78
C ALA A 9 1.16 -32.50 24.41
N MET A 10 0.93 -33.25 23.35
CA MET A 10 0.96 -32.67 21.99
C MET A 10 -0.19 -31.67 21.89
N ALA A 11 0.12 -30.43 21.49
CA ALA A 11 -0.90 -29.44 21.27
C ALA A 11 -1.85 -29.92 20.17
N GLN A 12 -3.15 -29.97 20.46
CA GLN A 12 -4.14 -30.42 19.50
C GLN A 12 -4.29 -29.39 18.38
N ILE A 13 -4.07 -29.80 17.12
CA ILE A 13 -4.29 -28.95 15.95
C ILE A 13 -5.78 -28.91 15.69
N ALA A 14 -6.40 -27.73 15.82
CA ALA A 14 -7.84 -27.54 15.64
C ALA A 14 -8.26 -27.93 14.20
N GLY A 15 -9.35 -28.69 14.08
CA GLY A 15 -9.90 -29.13 12.80
C GLY A 15 -9.34 -30.47 12.28
N PHE A 16 -8.33 -31.07 12.95
CA PHE A 16 -7.78 -32.37 12.55
C PHE A 16 -8.08 -33.43 13.59
N ALA A 17 -8.47 -34.64 13.10
CA ALA A 17 -8.61 -35.83 13.94
C ALA A 17 -7.24 -36.22 14.50
N THR A 18 -7.18 -36.76 15.72
CA THR A 18 -5.94 -37.14 16.41
C THR A 18 -5.02 -38.01 15.56
N ALA A 19 -5.59 -38.94 14.78
CA ALA A 19 -4.84 -39.82 13.89
C ALA A 19 -4.11 -39.10 12.74
N HIS A 20 -4.47 -37.87 12.43
CA HIS A 20 -3.90 -37.06 11.32
C HIS A 20 -3.03 -35.91 11.80
N GLN A 21 -2.94 -35.67 13.10
CA GLN A 21 -2.23 -34.49 13.63
C GLN A 21 -0.73 -34.55 13.40
N GLU A 22 -0.12 -35.75 13.50
CA GLU A 22 1.31 -35.91 13.24
C GLU A 22 1.66 -35.59 11.79
N ALA A 23 0.94 -36.17 10.83
CA ALA A 23 1.14 -35.89 9.41
C ALA A 23 0.86 -34.44 9.05
N GLN A 24 -0.10 -33.78 9.71
CA GLN A 24 -0.38 -32.37 9.54
C GLN A 24 0.76 -31.50 10.10
N ALA A 25 1.28 -31.84 11.28
CA ALA A 25 2.41 -31.11 11.87
C ALA A 25 3.67 -31.19 10.98
N GLU A 26 3.96 -32.36 10.41
CA GLU A 26 5.07 -32.55 9.47
C GLU A 26 4.88 -31.68 8.20
N LEU A 27 3.67 -31.63 7.66
CA LEU A 27 3.34 -30.82 6.51
C LEU A 27 3.48 -29.32 6.81
N GLU A 28 3.01 -28.87 7.97
CA GLU A 28 3.16 -27.46 8.41
C GLU A 28 4.63 -27.09 8.60
N GLU A 29 5.42 -27.97 9.21
CA GLU A 29 6.85 -27.74 9.36
C GLU A 29 7.57 -27.64 8.00
N LEU A 30 7.19 -28.49 7.04
CA LEU A 30 7.70 -28.41 5.67
C LEU A 30 7.32 -27.08 5.01
N LEU A 31 6.04 -26.69 5.11
CA LEU A 31 5.54 -25.43 4.53
C LEU A 31 6.25 -24.19 5.10
N LEU A 32 6.58 -24.19 6.39
CA LEU A 32 7.33 -23.10 7.02
C LEU A 32 8.77 -23.01 6.54
N LYS A 33 9.36 -24.10 6.05
CA LYS A 33 10.74 -24.15 5.55
C LYS A 33 10.86 -23.80 4.05
N LEU A 34 9.76 -23.91 3.28
CA LEU A 34 9.78 -23.66 1.84
C LEU A 34 10.00 -22.20 1.45
N PRO A 35 9.44 -21.21 2.17
CA PRO A 35 9.63 -19.80 1.79
C PRO A 35 11.07 -19.34 2.01
N GLU A 36 11.72 -18.92 0.96
CA GLU A 36 13.08 -18.38 0.98
C GLU A 36 13.06 -16.87 0.72
N SER A 37 13.70 -16.10 1.59
CA SER A 37 13.74 -14.63 1.48
C SER A 37 14.31 -14.15 0.14
N GLU A 38 15.30 -14.84 -0.39
CA GLU A 38 15.91 -14.49 -1.68
C GLU A 38 14.94 -14.72 -2.85
N THR A 39 14.11 -15.76 -2.80
CA THR A 39 13.07 -15.99 -3.79
C THR A 39 12.04 -14.87 -3.79
N PHE A 40 11.57 -14.43 -2.62
CA PHE A 40 10.67 -13.28 -2.50
C PHE A 40 11.31 -11.99 -3.03
N LYS A 41 12.56 -11.74 -2.69
CA LYS A 41 13.31 -10.57 -3.17
C LYS A 41 13.40 -10.55 -4.70
N ASN A 42 13.71 -11.70 -5.31
CA ASN A 42 13.81 -11.82 -6.75
C ASN A 42 12.45 -11.60 -7.44
N HIS A 43 11.37 -12.17 -6.91
CA HIS A 43 10.02 -11.91 -7.43
C HIS A 43 9.64 -10.44 -7.27
N LEU A 44 9.88 -9.85 -6.11
CA LEU A 44 9.59 -8.44 -5.88
C LEU A 44 10.35 -7.57 -6.88
N ARG A 45 11.65 -7.85 -7.09
CA ARG A 45 12.47 -7.10 -8.05
C ARG A 45 11.90 -7.16 -9.46
N GLU A 46 11.47 -8.32 -9.93
CA GLU A 46 10.85 -8.48 -11.24
C GLU A 46 9.51 -7.77 -11.38
N LEU A 47 8.69 -7.81 -10.32
CA LEU A 47 7.38 -7.19 -10.30
C LEU A 47 7.42 -5.66 -10.23
N THR A 48 8.49 -5.09 -9.64
CA THR A 48 8.58 -3.65 -9.35
C THR A 48 9.67 -2.92 -10.12
N LYS A 49 10.34 -3.56 -11.07
CA LYS A 49 11.50 -2.97 -11.77
C LYS A 49 11.16 -1.80 -12.69
N GLU A 50 9.92 -1.62 -13.05
CA GLU A 50 9.45 -0.50 -13.88
C GLU A 50 8.04 -0.08 -13.49
N PRO A 51 7.63 1.17 -13.71
CA PRO A 51 6.24 1.57 -13.58
C PRO A 51 5.34 0.74 -14.48
N HIS A 52 4.24 0.21 -13.93
CA HIS A 52 3.34 -0.68 -14.68
C HIS A 52 1.85 -0.38 -14.41
N PRO A 53 1.37 0.83 -14.71
CA PRO A 53 -0.04 1.17 -14.58
C PRO A 53 -0.93 0.19 -15.35
N ALA A 54 -2.13 -0.05 -14.85
CA ALA A 54 -3.08 -0.97 -15.46
C ALA A 54 -3.33 -0.64 -16.95
N GLY A 55 -3.37 -1.67 -17.80
CA GLY A 55 -3.59 -1.54 -19.25
C GLY A 55 -2.35 -1.18 -20.06
N THR A 56 -1.20 -0.92 -19.46
CA THR A 56 0.05 -0.64 -20.19
C THR A 56 0.77 -1.91 -20.65
N PRO A 57 1.68 -1.83 -21.64
CA PRO A 57 2.54 -2.94 -22.00
C PRO A 57 3.40 -3.43 -20.83
N ALA A 58 3.84 -2.55 -19.94
CA ALA A 58 4.56 -2.91 -18.71
C ALA A 58 3.71 -3.77 -17.79
N ASN A 59 2.44 -3.39 -17.59
CA ASN A 59 1.49 -4.19 -16.81
C ASN A 59 1.28 -5.59 -17.43
N LYS A 60 1.19 -5.68 -18.77
CA LYS A 60 1.11 -6.97 -19.44
C LYS A 60 2.36 -7.84 -19.18
N ARG A 61 3.57 -7.26 -19.21
CA ARG A 61 4.81 -8.01 -18.90
C ARG A 61 4.80 -8.56 -17.48
N VAL A 62 4.33 -7.79 -16.50
CA VAL A 62 4.17 -8.25 -15.12
C VAL A 62 3.18 -9.42 -15.03
N ALA A 63 2.03 -9.33 -15.70
CA ALA A 63 1.06 -10.41 -15.75
C ALA A 63 1.61 -11.67 -16.45
N ASP A 64 2.35 -11.52 -17.55
CA ASP A 64 3.02 -12.63 -18.24
C ASP A 64 4.09 -13.30 -17.35
N TYR A 65 4.79 -12.51 -16.53
CA TYR A 65 5.73 -13.04 -15.55
C TYR A 65 5.01 -13.88 -14.48
N MET A 66 3.93 -13.36 -13.90
CA MET A 66 3.14 -14.06 -12.88
C MET A 66 2.57 -15.38 -13.42
N GLU A 67 1.97 -15.36 -14.62
CA GLU A 67 1.46 -16.55 -15.29
C GLU A 67 2.55 -17.61 -15.45
N ARG A 68 3.73 -17.23 -15.96
CA ARG A 68 4.86 -18.15 -16.15
C ARG A 68 5.32 -18.77 -14.82
N VAL A 69 5.43 -17.97 -13.75
CA VAL A 69 5.84 -18.47 -12.43
C VAL A 69 4.85 -19.47 -11.89
N MET A 70 3.56 -19.17 -11.97
CA MET A 70 2.49 -20.05 -11.49
C MET A 70 2.40 -21.34 -12.33
N ALA A 71 2.51 -21.22 -13.66
CA ALA A 71 2.50 -22.38 -14.56
C ALA A 71 3.70 -23.30 -14.31
N ASN A 72 4.90 -22.74 -14.07
CA ASN A 72 6.07 -23.52 -13.72
C ASN A 72 5.95 -24.24 -12.37
N ALA A 73 5.12 -23.72 -11.47
CA ALA A 73 4.76 -24.38 -10.21
C ALA A 73 3.65 -25.44 -10.38
N GLY A 74 3.21 -25.74 -11.62
CA GLY A 74 2.20 -26.76 -11.92
C GLY A 74 0.76 -26.26 -11.81
N MET A 75 0.52 -24.97 -11.69
CA MET A 75 -0.83 -24.40 -11.65
C MET A 75 -1.41 -24.24 -13.05
N THR A 76 -2.72 -24.45 -13.19
CA THR A 76 -3.47 -23.98 -14.37
C THR A 76 -3.82 -22.52 -14.18
N VAL A 77 -3.40 -21.66 -15.10
CA VAL A 77 -3.57 -20.21 -14.99
C VAL A 77 -4.55 -19.72 -16.06
N GLU A 78 -5.53 -18.94 -15.65
CA GLU A 78 -6.45 -18.25 -16.53
C GLU A 78 -6.32 -16.74 -16.35
N ARG A 79 -6.41 -15.98 -17.44
CA ARG A 79 -6.33 -14.50 -17.44
C ARG A 79 -7.51 -13.90 -18.19
N PRO A 80 -8.70 -13.88 -17.58
CA PRO A 80 -9.86 -13.27 -18.20
C PRO A 80 -9.62 -11.74 -18.35
N PRO A 81 -9.82 -11.18 -19.55
CA PRO A 81 -9.74 -9.73 -19.74
C PRO A 81 -11.00 -9.05 -19.24
N TYR A 82 -10.83 -7.85 -18.69
CA TYR A 82 -11.94 -6.98 -18.30
C TYR A 82 -11.67 -5.56 -18.79
N ASP A 83 -12.69 -4.96 -19.39
CA ASP A 83 -12.69 -3.53 -19.69
C ASP A 83 -13.11 -2.76 -18.43
N ILE A 84 -12.25 -1.89 -17.97
CA ILE A 84 -12.48 -1.09 -16.76
C ILE A 84 -12.24 0.38 -17.06
N TYR A 85 -13.02 1.24 -16.39
CA TYR A 85 -12.82 2.69 -16.45
C TYR A 85 -11.91 3.13 -15.31
N LEU A 86 -10.69 3.56 -15.65
CA LEU A 86 -9.68 4.01 -14.69
C LEU A 86 -9.07 5.34 -15.13
N PRO A 87 -8.74 6.23 -14.15
CA PRO A 87 -7.84 7.35 -14.43
C PRO A 87 -6.47 6.82 -14.86
N THR A 88 -5.91 7.36 -15.94
CA THR A 88 -4.62 6.92 -16.50
C THR A 88 -3.43 7.70 -15.98
N GLY A 89 -3.68 8.74 -15.17
CA GLY A 89 -2.62 9.55 -14.61
C GLY A 89 -3.16 10.70 -13.76
N PRO A 90 -2.27 11.49 -13.15
CA PRO A 90 -2.62 12.54 -12.19
C PRO A 90 -3.27 13.77 -12.81
N GLY A 91 -3.24 13.92 -14.14
CA GLY A 91 -3.61 15.18 -14.79
C GLY A 91 -2.60 16.29 -14.48
N GLU A 92 -3.08 17.55 -14.47
CA GLU A 92 -2.28 18.70 -14.07
C GLU A 92 -2.37 18.90 -12.56
N VAL A 93 -1.22 19.00 -11.90
CA VAL A 93 -1.10 19.22 -10.46
C VAL A 93 -0.10 20.33 -10.19
N GLU A 94 -0.58 21.44 -9.65
CA GLU A 94 0.26 22.55 -9.19
C GLU A 94 0.14 22.70 -7.67
N ILE A 95 1.27 22.74 -6.98
CA ILE A 95 1.35 22.99 -5.55
C ILE A 95 2.36 24.12 -5.32
N GLY A 96 1.99 25.09 -4.50
CA GLY A 96 2.89 26.21 -4.21
C GLY A 96 2.53 26.93 -2.92
N ILE A 97 3.50 27.63 -2.37
CA ILE A 97 3.32 28.56 -1.26
C ILE A 97 3.12 29.95 -1.87
N VAL A 98 2.08 30.68 -1.45
CA VAL A 98 1.80 32.04 -1.94
C VAL A 98 2.19 33.11 -0.91
N THR A 99 2.26 32.76 0.37
CA THR A 99 2.60 33.63 1.49
C THR A 99 3.34 32.81 2.57
N PRO A 100 4.37 33.33 3.23
CA PRO A 100 4.94 34.70 3.14
C PRO A 100 5.83 34.89 1.92
N ILE A 101 6.28 33.82 1.27
CA ILE A 101 7.16 33.89 0.09
C ILE A 101 6.56 33.01 -0.99
N ARG A 102 6.39 33.59 -2.18
CA ARG A 102 5.87 32.85 -3.32
C ARG A 102 6.90 31.83 -3.81
N MET A 103 6.55 30.51 -3.71
CA MET A 103 7.46 29.42 -4.07
C MET A 103 6.66 28.26 -4.65
N PRO A 104 6.95 27.83 -5.89
CA PRO A 104 6.42 26.57 -6.40
C PRO A 104 7.06 25.40 -5.63
N LEU A 105 6.27 24.36 -5.34
CA LEU A 105 6.75 23.13 -4.72
C LEU A 105 6.88 22.04 -5.78
N ASN A 106 7.89 21.22 -5.63
CA ASN A 106 8.08 20.03 -6.45
C ASN A 106 7.35 18.85 -5.79
N ASN A 107 6.49 18.19 -6.54
CA ASN A 107 5.76 17.01 -6.10
C ASN A 107 6.26 15.69 -6.75
N LYS A 108 7.44 15.75 -7.38
CA LYS A 108 8.11 14.56 -7.92
C LYS A 108 8.86 13.83 -6.82
N GLU A 109 8.88 12.51 -6.91
CA GLU A 109 9.67 11.66 -6.04
C GLU A 109 11.17 11.94 -6.19
N TYR A 110 11.93 11.64 -5.12
CA TYR A 110 13.38 11.68 -5.19
C TYR A 110 13.92 10.58 -6.09
N ILE A 111 14.92 10.93 -6.89
CA ILE A 111 15.69 9.94 -7.64
C ILE A 111 16.69 9.31 -6.67
N LEU A 112 16.62 7.99 -6.54
CA LEU A 112 17.54 7.19 -5.72
C LEU A 112 18.64 6.68 -6.63
N GLU A 113 19.90 7.00 -6.31
CA GLU A 113 21.06 6.56 -7.10
C GLU A 113 21.19 5.03 -7.16
N GLU A 114 20.76 4.36 -6.08
CA GLU A 114 20.78 2.89 -5.97
C GLU A 114 19.66 2.21 -6.77
N ASP A 115 18.65 2.94 -7.19
CA ASP A 115 17.54 2.42 -7.99
C ASP A 115 17.47 3.05 -9.37
N PRO A 116 17.97 2.34 -10.42
CA PRO A 116 17.99 2.86 -11.78
C PRO A 116 16.59 3.14 -12.37
N PHE A 117 15.52 2.63 -11.71
CA PHE A 117 14.15 2.83 -12.15
C PHE A 117 13.48 4.02 -11.49
N SER A 118 14.05 4.60 -10.44
CA SER A 118 13.51 5.79 -9.76
C SER A 118 13.44 7.02 -10.69
N ALA A 119 14.30 7.07 -11.72
CA ALA A 119 14.31 8.09 -12.76
C ALA A 119 13.51 7.71 -14.02
N HIS A 120 12.74 6.62 -13.99
CA HIS A 120 12.01 6.16 -15.16
C HIS A 120 11.03 7.24 -15.65
N PRO A 121 10.98 7.54 -16.98
CA PRO A 121 10.17 8.64 -17.51
C PRO A 121 8.67 8.49 -17.26
N GLU A 122 8.19 7.26 -17.05
CA GLU A 122 6.79 6.96 -16.72
C GLU A 122 6.49 7.01 -15.20
N THR A 123 7.49 7.32 -14.36
CA THR A 123 7.25 7.58 -12.94
C THR A 123 6.54 8.92 -12.80
N SER A 124 5.28 8.88 -12.39
CA SER A 124 4.48 10.09 -12.19
C SER A 124 4.72 10.67 -10.79
N HIS A 125 4.32 11.93 -10.58
CA HIS A 125 4.21 12.49 -9.25
C HIS A 125 3.06 11.85 -8.45
N GLY A 126 3.08 12.03 -7.12
CA GLY A 126 2.05 11.48 -6.24
C GLY A 126 0.66 12.05 -6.54
N TRP A 127 -0.35 11.18 -6.55
CA TRP A 127 -1.74 11.53 -6.76
C TRP A 127 -2.67 10.45 -6.19
N ASN A 128 -3.94 10.79 -6.02
CA ASN A 128 -4.98 9.84 -5.67
C ASN A 128 -5.99 9.70 -6.81
N SER A 129 -6.23 8.47 -7.24
CA SER A 129 -7.28 8.16 -8.22
C SER A 129 -8.64 8.63 -7.73
N TYR A 130 -9.45 9.14 -8.64
CA TYR A 130 -10.81 9.64 -8.38
C TYR A 130 -10.88 10.86 -7.44
N SER A 131 -9.78 11.58 -7.24
CA SER A 131 -9.80 12.88 -6.58
C SER A 131 -10.61 13.90 -7.40
N GLY A 132 -11.23 14.85 -6.71
CA GLY A 132 -11.90 15.98 -7.34
C GLY A 132 -10.90 16.86 -8.11
N SER A 133 -11.42 17.56 -9.14
CA SER A 133 -10.68 18.62 -9.85
C SER A 133 -11.10 19.99 -9.31
N GLY A 134 -10.13 20.85 -9.06
CA GLY A 134 -10.37 22.20 -8.55
C GLY A 134 -9.08 22.88 -8.16
N ALA A 135 -9.20 24.09 -7.65
CA ALA A 135 -8.08 24.87 -7.12
C ALA A 135 -8.50 25.54 -5.81
N ALA A 136 -7.61 25.55 -4.84
CA ALA A 136 -7.81 26.24 -3.56
C ALA A 136 -6.54 26.99 -3.18
N THR A 137 -6.71 28.18 -2.59
CA THR A 137 -5.64 28.93 -1.94
C THR A 137 -6.13 29.27 -0.54
N ALA A 138 -5.52 28.67 0.47
CA ALA A 138 -5.91 28.83 1.87
C ALA A 138 -4.72 28.59 2.80
N GLU A 139 -4.91 28.88 4.07
CA GLU A 139 -3.95 28.49 5.11
C GLU A 139 -3.85 26.98 5.20
N ILE A 140 -2.68 26.47 5.59
CA ILE A 140 -2.43 25.04 5.81
C ILE A 140 -2.53 24.72 7.29
N VAL A 141 -3.23 23.62 7.61
CA VAL A 141 -3.24 22.99 8.94
C VAL A 141 -2.71 21.57 8.84
N TYR A 142 -1.75 21.25 9.70
CA TYR A 142 -1.22 19.90 9.83
C TYR A 142 -2.07 19.08 10.81
N ALA A 143 -2.67 17.99 10.32
CA ALA A 143 -3.59 17.14 11.08
C ALA A 143 -3.01 15.74 11.36
N ASN A 144 -1.72 15.62 11.68
CA ASN A 144 -1.05 14.37 12.03
C ASN A 144 -1.38 13.23 11.02
N TYR A 145 -2.06 12.17 11.42
CA TYR A 145 -2.51 11.10 10.53
C TYR A 145 -3.91 11.34 9.94
N GLY A 146 -4.57 12.44 10.28
CA GLY A 146 -5.92 12.76 9.83
C GLY A 146 -6.95 11.73 10.28
N THR A 147 -6.80 11.19 11.49
CA THR A 147 -7.81 10.37 12.15
C THR A 147 -8.90 11.26 12.72
N LYS A 148 -10.01 10.66 13.12
CA LYS A 148 -11.09 11.41 13.80
C LYS A 148 -10.57 12.10 15.05
N GLU A 149 -9.77 11.39 15.83
CA GLU A 149 -9.15 11.85 17.08
C GLU A 149 -8.18 13.00 16.84
N ASP A 150 -7.46 13.01 15.70
CA ASP A 150 -6.58 14.12 15.33
C ASP A 150 -7.37 15.41 15.09
N PHE A 151 -8.51 15.33 14.42
CA PHE A 151 -9.39 16.50 14.22
C PHE A 151 -10.07 16.95 15.52
N GLU A 152 -10.51 16.02 16.37
CA GLU A 152 -11.01 16.33 17.70
C GLU A 152 -9.95 17.05 18.54
N LYS A 153 -8.68 16.58 18.46
CA LYS A 153 -7.54 17.20 19.13
C LYS A 153 -7.25 18.62 18.65
N LEU A 154 -7.32 18.86 17.34
CA LEU A 154 -7.19 20.21 16.78
C LEU A 154 -8.29 21.14 17.32
N ALA A 155 -9.54 20.67 17.36
CA ALA A 155 -10.65 21.43 17.91
C ALA A 155 -10.46 21.75 19.40
N GLU A 156 -10.02 20.80 20.23
CA GLU A 156 -9.67 21.00 21.65
C GLU A 156 -8.58 22.08 21.82
N MET A 157 -7.62 22.13 20.89
CA MET A 157 -6.55 23.13 20.87
C MET A 157 -7.01 24.51 20.34
N GLY A 158 -8.27 24.64 19.92
CA GLY A 158 -8.80 25.86 19.32
C GLY A 158 -8.33 26.10 17.89
N VAL A 159 -7.81 25.06 17.21
CA VAL A 159 -7.34 25.13 15.81
C VAL A 159 -8.46 24.68 14.88
N SER A 160 -9.08 25.64 14.20
CA SER A 160 -10.07 25.37 13.15
C SER A 160 -9.40 24.98 11.85
N VAL A 161 -10.00 24.00 11.15
CA VAL A 161 -9.63 23.60 9.78
C VAL A 161 -10.66 24.08 8.75
N GLU A 162 -11.73 24.74 9.20
CA GLU A 162 -12.77 25.27 8.32
C GLU A 162 -12.20 26.26 7.28
N GLY A 163 -12.48 26.00 6.01
CA GLY A 163 -11.96 26.79 4.89
C GLY A 163 -10.43 26.72 4.69
N LYS A 164 -9.75 25.74 5.30
CA LYS A 164 -8.30 25.58 5.21
C LYS A 164 -7.90 24.32 4.46
N ILE A 165 -6.69 24.32 3.92
CA ILE A 165 -6.07 23.13 3.34
C ILE A 165 -5.49 22.28 4.47
N VAL A 166 -5.88 21.01 4.53
CA VAL A 166 -5.35 20.05 5.51
C VAL A 166 -4.25 19.21 4.90
N ILE A 167 -3.12 19.11 5.58
CA ILE A 167 -2.05 18.17 5.28
C ILE A 167 -1.98 17.10 6.37
N ALA A 168 -1.97 15.83 5.96
CA ALA A 168 -1.89 14.69 6.88
C ALA A 168 -0.83 13.69 6.43
N ARG A 169 -0.20 13.01 7.39
CA ARG A 169 0.73 11.92 7.11
C ARG A 169 0.00 10.69 6.56
N TYR A 170 0.71 9.93 5.75
CA TYR A 170 0.27 8.61 5.34
C TYR A 170 0.36 7.62 6.53
N GLY A 171 -0.52 6.62 6.59
CA GLY A 171 -0.59 5.69 7.71
C GLY A 171 -1.62 6.09 8.77
N GLY A 172 -1.69 5.34 9.86
CA GLY A 172 -2.60 5.54 10.99
C GLY A 172 -4.04 5.07 10.75
N ASN A 173 -4.59 5.32 9.54
CA ASN A 173 -5.91 4.85 9.11
C ASN A 173 -5.97 4.69 7.58
N PHE A 174 -7.11 4.20 7.07
CA PHE A 174 -7.37 4.17 5.63
C PHE A 174 -7.39 5.60 5.06
N ARG A 175 -6.66 5.80 3.95
CA ARG A 175 -6.46 7.14 3.35
C ARG A 175 -7.74 7.90 3.01
N GLY A 176 -8.80 7.21 2.60
CA GLY A 176 -10.09 7.84 2.34
C GLY A 176 -10.75 8.45 3.57
N TYR A 177 -10.47 7.95 4.77
CA TYR A 177 -10.96 8.55 6.01
C TYR A 177 -10.31 9.89 6.31
N LYS A 178 -9.07 10.13 5.88
CA LYS A 178 -8.41 11.43 6.03
C LYS A 178 -9.20 12.52 5.30
N ALA A 179 -9.56 12.27 4.04
CA ALA A 179 -10.39 13.17 3.26
C ALA A 179 -11.78 13.33 3.88
N LYS A 180 -12.43 12.22 4.27
CA LYS A 180 -13.76 12.26 4.93
C LYS A 180 -13.78 13.11 6.18
N TYR A 181 -12.79 12.97 7.05
CA TYR A 181 -12.77 13.71 8.31
C TYR A 181 -12.36 15.17 8.10
N ALA A 182 -11.48 15.46 7.14
CA ALA A 182 -11.15 16.82 6.75
C ALA A 182 -12.40 17.55 6.20
N GLU A 183 -13.12 16.92 5.27
CA GLU A 183 -14.37 17.44 4.73
C GLU A 183 -15.42 17.68 5.83
N ALA A 184 -15.62 16.70 6.73
CA ALA A 184 -16.55 16.82 7.86
C ALA A 184 -16.19 17.96 8.83
N ALA A 185 -14.90 18.33 8.90
CA ALA A 185 -14.39 19.44 9.70
C ALA A 185 -14.37 20.79 8.91
N GLY A 186 -14.85 20.81 7.67
CA GLY A 186 -15.00 22.01 6.84
C GLY A 186 -13.76 22.42 6.08
N ALA A 187 -12.78 21.54 5.88
CA ALA A 187 -11.61 21.78 5.02
C ALA A 187 -12.02 21.94 3.55
N VAL A 188 -11.21 22.69 2.77
CA VAL A 188 -11.41 22.90 1.32
C VAL A 188 -10.62 21.90 0.50
#